data_1a794191901df7fd7428b1accefe9631
#
_entry.id   1a794191901df7fd7428b1accefe9631
#
_cell.length_a   1.000
_cell.length_b   1.000
_cell.length_c   1.000
_cell.angle_alpha   90.00
_cell.angle_beta   90.00
_cell.angle_gamma   90.00
#
_symmetry.space_group_name_H-M   'P 1'
#
loop_
_entity.id
_entity.type
_entity.pdbx_description
1 polymer ?
#
loop_
_entity_poly.entity_id
_entity_poly.type
_entity_poly.pdbx_seq_one_letter_code
_entity_poly.pdbx_strand_id
1 'polypeptide(L)'
;VEIGEAVGVVAAQSIGQPGTQLTMRTFHAGGIATVSSNEKTFSYPVIVDGINAARYVINQEGKRVFPRKSRFTATKVLEEITGKYSELLVKDGENVGKGYPFYKDLIGNEVIAKYNGKLTELNGRTFVIGAVTEVEIPVGATLADATDNGSVIPADEVVFKFDPFNELIIAEEDSKIVEMRDFVARKSYLVVENHASGVKEWHTVSRDKLGKYNPTVVVELSDGTRKEYTVLGGSTMHFQDVGQIIKAGDVIASAPK
;
A
#
# COMPACT_ATOMS: atom_id res chain seq x y z
N VAL A 1 1.28 13.61 -17.46
CA VAL A 1 0.83 13.38 -16.09
C VAL A 1 1.81 12.46 -15.41
N GLU A 2 2.27 12.88 -14.29
CA GLU A 2 3.15 12.06 -13.49
C GLU A 2 2.38 10.91 -12.86
N ILE A 3 3.12 9.87 -12.53
CA ILE A 3 2.51 8.68 -11.93
C ILE A 3 1.75 9.03 -10.65
N GLY A 4 2.29 9.92 -9.85
CA GLY A 4 1.64 10.34 -8.62
C GLY A 4 0.29 11.02 -8.86
N GLU A 5 0.21 11.83 -9.89
CA GLU A 5 -1.04 12.48 -10.25
C GLU A 5 -2.04 11.50 -10.82
N ALA A 6 -1.56 10.62 -11.69
CA ALA A 6 -2.42 9.58 -12.24
C ALA A 6 -3.03 8.73 -11.14
N VAL A 7 -2.25 8.45 -10.13
CA VAL A 7 -2.73 7.73 -8.97
C VAL A 7 -3.81 8.48 -8.24
N GLY A 8 -3.63 9.75 -7.99
CA GLY A 8 -4.63 10.56 -7.33
C GLY A 8 -5.94 10.60 -8.08
N VAL A 9 -5.89 10.68 -9.38
CA VAL A 9 -7.07 10.70 -10.23
C VAL A 9 -7.77 9.36 -10.24
N VAL A 10 -7.01 8.31 -10.49
CA VAL A 10 -7.57 6.96 -10.55
C VAL A 10 -8.09 6.54 -9.20
N ALA A 11 -7.45 7.03 -8.21
CA ALA A 11 -7.82 6.72 -6.85
C ALA A 11 -9.28 7.01 -6.57
N ALA A 12 -9.85 8.02 -7.15
CA ALA A 12 -11.25 8.36 -6.93
C ALA A 12 -12.24 7.26 -7.33
N GLN A 13 -11.80 6.26 -8.02
CA GLN A 13 -12.68 5.21 -8.52
C GLN A 13 -12.95 4.09 -7.55
N SER A 14 -12.24 4.02 -6.47
CA SER A 14 -12.27 2.87 -5.58
C SER A 14 -13.25 3.00 -4.44
N ILE A 15 -14.29 3.74 -4.66
CA ILE A 15 -15.28 4.07 -3.64
C ILE A 15 -16.04 2.86 -3.16
N GLY A 16 -16.22 1.90 -4.02
CA GLY A 16 -16.99 0.72 -3.70
C GLY A 16 -16.31 -0.27 -2.80
N GLN A 17 -15.24 0.12 -2.16
CA GLN A 17 -14.55 -0.80 -1.30
C GLN A 17 -15.41 -1.27 -0.18
N PRO A 18 -15.61 -2.55 -0.10
CA PRO A 18 -16.59 -3.11 0.79
C PRO A 18 -16.18 -2.99 2.24
N GLY A 19 -17.15 -2.75 3.05
CA GLY A 19 -17.15 -3.06 4.45
C GLY A 19 -16.06 -2.48 5.31
N THR A 20 -15.20 -1.67 4.76
CA THR A 20 -14.16 -1.07 5.55
C THR A 20 -14.69 0.19 6.21
N GLN A 21 -14.17 0.52 7.35
CA GLN A 21 -14.50 1.77 8.02
C GLN A 21 -14.20 2.97 7.13
N LEU A 22 -13.23 2.84 6.27
CA LEU A 22 -12.86 3.87 5.32
C LEU A 22 -13.99 4.23 4.39
N THR A 23 -14.61 3.24 3.80
CA THR A 23 -15.71 3.42 2.88
C THR A 23 -16.89 4.11 3.56
N MET A 24 -17.24 3.64 4.73
CA MET A 24 -18.31 4.23 5.53
C MET A 24 -18.00 5.68 5.87
N ARG A 25 -16.79 5.95 6.26
CA ARG A 25 -16.34 7.30 6.58
C ARG A 25 -16.42 8.23 5.39
N THR A 26 -16.07 7.74 4.23
CA THR A 26 -16.15 8.50 2.99
C THR A 26 -17.59 8.92 2.70
N PHE A 27 -18.53 8.03 2.90
CA PHE A 27 -19.95 8.36 2.75
C PHE A 27 -20.40 9.41 3.74
N HIS A 28 -19.96 9.28 4.97
CA HIS A 28 -20.34 10.23 6.02
C HIS A 28 -19.79 11.63 5.79
N ALA A 29 -18.72 11.72 5.07
CA ALA A 29 -18.18 13.01 4.67
C ALA A 29 -19.08 13.77 3.69
N GLY A 30 -20.31 13.33 3.53
CA GLY A 30 -21.31 14.06 2.80
C GLY A 30 -21.50 13.66 1.36
N GLY A 31 -20.94 12.57 0.95
CA GLY A 31 -21.14 12.05 -0.39
C GLY A 31 -20.70 13.00 -1.48
N ILE A 32 -19.93 14.00 -1.16
CA ILE A 32 -19.44 14.92 -2.14
C ILE A 32 -18.12 14.44 -2.64
N ALA A 33 -18.02 14.57 -3.83
CA ALA A 33 -17.03 14.27 -4.83
C ALA A 33 -15.54 14.35 -4.49
N THR A 34 -15.13 14.75 -3.37
CA THR A 34 -13.74 14.64 -2.96
C THR A 34 -13.48 13.28 -2.34
N VAL A 35 -13.51 12.30 -3.15
CA VAL A 35 -13.17 10.97 -2.68
C VAL A 35 -11.70 10.77 -2.93
N SER A 36 -10.93 10.75 -1.88
CA SER A 36 -9.61 10.15 -1.98
C SER A 36 -9.82 8.64 -1.96
N SER A 37 -9.33 8.01 -2.96
CA SER A 37 -9.37 6.57 -3.05
C SER A 37 -8.45 5.94 -2.02
N ASN A 38 -8.82 4.78 -1.60
CA ASN A 38 -8.01 3.90 -0.78
C ASN A 38 -7.22 2.87 -1.61
N GLU A 39 -7.17 3.03 -2.92
CA GLU A 39 -6.49 2.11 -3.82
C GLU A 39 -5.44 2.81 -4.66
N LYS A 40 -4.30 2.16 -4.81
CA LYS A 40 -3.25 2.59 -5.73
C LYS A 40 -3.42 1.88 -7.05
N THR A 41 -3.60 2.65 -8.12
CA THR A 41 -3.68 2.17 -9.49
C THR A 41 -2.80 3.03 -10.39
N PHE A 42 -2.55 2.55 -11.60
CA PHE A 42 -1.88 3.34 -12.65
C PHE A 42 -2.78 3.42 -13.86
N SER A 43 -2.77 4.54 -14.56
CA SER A 43 -3.57 4.73 -15.77
C SER A 43 -2.99 4.02 -17.01
N TYR A 44 -1.88 3.34 -16.86
CA TYR A 44 -1.19 2.58 -17.90
C TYR A 44 -0.56 1.33 -17.28
N PRO A 45 -0.27 0.31 -18.09
CA PRO A 45 0.36 -0.90 -17.56
C PRO A 45 1.76 -0.60 -17.01
N VAL A 46 2.12 -1.28 -15.93
CA VAL A 46 3.44 -1.14 -15.31
C VAL A 46 4.04 -2.49 -14.99
N ILE A 47 5.37 -2.54 -15.00
CA ILE A 47 6.10 -3.67 -14.44
C ILE A 47 6.55 -3.27 -13.04
N VAL A 48 6.20 -4.08 -12.06
CA VAL A 48 6.52 -3.83 -10.66
C VAL A 48 7.81 -4.54 -10.29
N ASP A 49 8.68 -3.85 -9.56
CA ASP A 49 9.90 -4.42 -9.01
C ASP A 49 10.29 -3.73 -7.71
N GLY A 50 11.23 -4.32 -6.98
CA GLY A 50 11.74 -3.74 -5.74
C GLY A 50 10.86 -3.96 -4.52
N ILE A 51 9.85 -4.81 -4.59
CA ILE A 51 9.08 -5.23 -3.42
C ILE A 51 9.96 -6.13 -2.57
N ASN A 52 10.23 -5.69 -1.35
CA ASN A 52 11.07 -6.44 -0.43
C ASN A 52 10.20 -7.25 0.54
N ALA A 53 10.24 -8.56 0.44
CA ALA A 53 9.48 -9.46 1.29
C ALA A 53 9.79 -9.32 2.79
N ALA A 54 10.98 -8.83 3.13
CA ALA A 54 11.33 -8.59 4.52
C ALA A 54 10.62 -7.36 5.12
N ARG A 55 9.93 -6.59 4.30
CA ARG A 55 9.26 -5.36 4.73
C ARG A 55 7.78 -5.52 4.99
N TYR A 56 7.16 -6.59 4.52
CA TYR A 56 5.75 -6.84 4.79
C TYR A 56 5.59 -8.06 5.71
N VAL A 57 4.42 -8.15 6.31
CA VAL A 57 4.00 -9.30 7.11
C VAL A 57 2.74 -9.90 6.51
N ILE A 58 2.47 -11.16 6.81
CA ILE A 58 1.22 -11.82 6.39
C ILE A 58 0.24 -11.74 7.55
N ASN A 59 -0.91 -11.11 7.33
CA ASN A 59 -1.94 -10.98 8.36
C ASN A 59 -2.80 -12.25 8.48
N GLN A 60 -3.79 -12.21 9.36
CA GLN A 60 -4.70 -13.35 9.60
C GLN A 60 -5.51 -13.75 8.38
N GLU A 61 -5.74 -12.84 7.45
CA GLU A 61 -6.47 -13.08 6.20
C GLU A 61 -5.56 -13.58 5.07
N GLY A 62 -4.27 -13.79 5.35
CA GLY A 62 -3.29 -14.17 4.34
C GLY A 62 -2.84 -13.04 3.44
N LYS A 63 -3.12 -11.80 3.80
CA LYS A 63 -2.73 -10.63 3.02
C LYS A 63 -1.36 -10.10 3.43
N ARG A 64 -0.65 -9.51 2.48
CA ARG A 64 0.67 -8.90 2.69
C ARG A 64 0.48 -7.45 3.12
N VAL A 65 0.79 -7.15 4.37
CA VAL A 65 0.60 -5.84 4.98
C VAL A 65 1.95 -5.21 5.31
N PHE A 66 2.11 -3.93 5.01
CA PHE A 66 3.33 -3.18 5.34
C PHE A 66 3.19 -2.49 6.69
N PRO A 67 3.90 -2.97 7.72
CA PRO A 67 3.84 -2.32 9.05
C PRO A 67 4.63 -1.01 9.11
N ARG A 68 5.49 -0.78 8.13
CA ARG A 68 6.28 0.45 8.00
C ARG A 68 6.23 0.95 6.57
N LYS A 69 6.55 2.21 6.36
CA LYS A 69 6.71 2.77 5.03
C LYS A 69 7.72 1.95 4.23
N SER A 70 7.40 1.72 2.99
CA SER A 70 8.26 1.01 2.06
C SER A 70 8.13 1.66 0.67
N ARG A 71 8.79 1.09 -0.31
CA ARG A 71 8.75 1.58 -1.69
C ARG A 71 8.98 0.45 -2.66
N PHE A 72 8.55 0.66 -3.87
CA PHE A 72 8.84 -0.22 -5.00
C PHE A 72 9.02 0.64 -6.25
N THR A 73 9.46 0.03 -7.34
CA THR A 73 9.57 0.71 -8.63
C THR A 73 8.47 0.23 -9.57
N ALA A 74 7.91 1.18 -10.32
CA ALA A 74 6.95 0.91 -11.38
C ALA A 74 7.54 1.40 -12.69
N THR A 75 7.70 0.50 -13.64
CA THR A 75 8.21 0.82 -14.98
C THR A 75 7.04 0.88 -15.94
N LYS A 76 6.85 2.01 -16.58
CA LYS A 76 5.78 2.19 -17.56
C LYS A 76 5.96 1.26 -18.74
N VAL A 77 4.96 0.49 -19.08
CA VAL A 77 4.92 -0.32 -20.31
C VAL A 77 4.32 0.54 -21.42
N LEU A 78 5.11 0.80 -22.46
CA LEU A 78 4.65 1.55 -23.61
C LEU A 78 3.94 0.66 -24.62
N GLU A 79 4.48 -0.52 -24.86
CA GLU A 79 3.91 -1.49 -25.80
C GLU A 79 4.36 -2.90 -25.43
N GLU A 80 3.49 -3.86 -25.63
CA GLU A 80 3.86 -5.29 -25.58
C GLU A 80 3.84 -5.86 -27.00
N ILE A 81 4.93 -6.48 -27.40
CA ILE A 81 5.09 -7.07 -28.73
C ILE A 81 5.23 -8.59 -28.71
N THR A 82 4.91 -9.21 -27.61
CA THR A 82 4.95 -10.67 -27.45
C THR A 82 4.13 -11.35 -28.55
N GLY A 83 4.77 -12.28 -29.26
CA GLY A 83 4.12 -13.04 -30.33
C GLY A 83 3.86 -12.26 -31.62
N LYS A 84 4.29 -11.02 -31.72
CA LYS A 84 4.07 -10.16 -32.90
C LYS A 84 5.24 -10.11 -33.85
N TYR A 85 6.39 -10.64 -33.48
CA TYR A 85 7.61 -10.54 -34.27
C TYR A 85 8.16 -11.90 -34.66
N SER A 86 8.80 -11.94 -35.83
CA SER A 86 9.63 -13.06 -36.29
C SER A 86 11.10 -12.86 -35.94
N GLU A 87 11.52 -11.60 -35.85
CA GLU A 87 12.91 -11.23 -35.54
C GLU A 87 12.93 -9.89 -34.82
N LEU A 88 13.72 -9.80 -33.76
CA LEU A 88 14.02 -8.53 -33.10
C LEU A 88 15.22 -7.87 -33.76
N LEU A 89 15.11 -6.58 -34.07
CA LEU A 89 16.20 -5.77 -34.63
C LEU A 89 16.96 -5.03 -33.52
N VAL A 90 16.43 -5.06 -32.31
CA VAL A 90 17.02 -4.45 -31.11
C VAL A 90 17.15 -5.56 -30.06
N LYS A 91 18.24 -5.55 -29.34
CA LYS A 91 18.48 -6.55 -28.30
C LYS A 91 17.82 -6.18 -26.99
N ASP A 92 17.60 -7.18 -26.14
CA ASP A 92 17.14 -6.96 -24.77
C ASP A 92 18.05 -5.96 -24.06
N GLY A 93 17.42 -4.93 -23.44
CA GLY A 93 18.12 -3.86 -22.75
C GLY A 93 18.60 -2.70 -23.63
N GLU A 94 18.44 -2.79 -24.95
CA GLU A 94 18.82 -1.72 -25.85
C GLU A 94 17.69 -0.71 -26.05
N ASN A 95 18.05 0.50 -26.43
CA ASN A 95 17.11 1.57 -26.70
C ASN A 95 16.32 1.32 -27.99
N VAL A 96 15.05 1.66 -27.94
CA VAL A 96 14.14 1.70 -29.09
C VAL A 96 13.91 3.16 -29.42
N GLY A 97 14.18 3.54 -30.67
CA GLY A 97 14.00 4.91 -31.14
C GLY A 97 12.70 5.10 -31.90
N LYS A 98 11.90 6.06 -31.50
CA LYS A 98 10.69 6.44 -32.25
C LYS A 98 11.03 6.77 -33.69
N GLY A 99 10.29 6.16 -34.62
CA GLY A 99 10.50 6.37 -36.06
C GLY A 99 11.50 5.40 -36.70
N TYR A 100 12.14 4.53 -35.93
CA TYR A 100 13.10 3.55 -36.44
C TYR A 100 12.52 2.15 -36.34
N PRO A 101 12.92 1.23 -37.28
CA PRO A 101 12.53 -0.17 -37.18
C PRO A 101 13.11 -0.81 -35.93
N PHE A 102 12.31 -1.63 -35.24
CA PHE A 102 12.82 -2.33 -34.05
C PHE A 102 12.46 -3.83 -34.03
N TYR A 103 11.56 -4.29 -34.90
CA TYR A 103 11.35 -5.69 -35.12
C TYR A 103 10.78 -5.94 -36.53
N LYS A 104 10.86 -7.18 -36.96
CA LYS A 104 10.14 -7.69 -38.15
C LYS A 104 8.93 -8.45 -37.68
N ASP A 105 7.77 -8.17 -38.30
CA ASP A 105 6.54 -8.88 -38.00
C ASP A 105 6.59 -10.35 -38.44
N LEU A 106 5.50 -11.06 -38.27
CA LEU A 106 5.44 -12.50 -38.56
C LEU A 106 5.56 -12.84 -40.07
N ILE A 107 5.40 -11.86 -40.92
CA ILE A 107 5.56 -12.00 -42.38
C ILE A 107 6.85 -11.36 -42.90
N GLY A 108 7.71 -10.86 -42.02
CA GLY A 108 9.02 -10.32 -42.35
C GLY A 108 9.08 -8.85 -42.65
N ASN A 109 8.01 -8.09 -42.50
CA ASN A 109 8.01 -6.63 -42.66
C ASN A 109 8.60 -5.93 -41.45
N GLU A 110 9.39 -4.89 -41.68
CA GLU A 110 9.90 -4.07 -40.59
C GLU A 110 8.79 -3.21 -39.98
N VAL A 111 8.75 -3.18 -38.64
CA VAL A 111 7.82 -2.37 -37.87
C VAL A 111 8.56 -1.22 -37.20
N ILE A 112 8.04 -0.02 -37.41
CA ILE A 112 8.60 1.22 -36.91
C ILE A 112 8.11 1.47 -35.48
N ALA A 113 9.03 1.88 -34.61
CA ALA A 113 8.70 2.17 -33.23
C ALA A 113 7.85 3.45 -33.11
N LYS A 114 6.83 3.36 -32.29
CA LYS A 114 5.93 4.48 -31.97
C LYS A 114 6.42 5.31 -30.79
N TYR A 115 7.34 4.79 -30.01
CA TYR A 115 7.82 5.37 -28.76
C TYR A 115 9.33 5.34 -28.66
N ASN A 116 9.88 6.29 -27.93
CA ASN A 116 11.23 6.17 -27.42
C ASN A 116 11.18 5.37 -26.13
N GLY A 117 11.96 4.32 -26.04
CA GLY A 117 11.96 3.46 -24.87
C GLY A 117 13.12 2.47 -24.88
N LYS A 118 12.94 1.41 -24.16
CA LYS A 118 13.93 0.34 -24.07
C LYS A 118 13.20 -1.00 -24.28
N LEU A 119 13.82 -1.89 -25.04
CA LEU A 119 13.29 -3.24 -25.17
C LEU A 119 13.63 -4.04 -23.92
N THR A 120 12.68 -4.76 -23.40
CA THR A 120 12.91 -5.71 -22.30
C THR A 120 12.16 -7.01 -22.52
N GLU A 121 12.84 -8.11 -22.20
CA GLU A 121 12.24 -9.43 -22.18
C GLU A 121 12.08 -9.87 -20.73
N LEU A 122 10.88 -10.27 -20.36
CA LEU A 122 10.55 -10.65 -18.99
C LEU A 122 9.58 -11.82 -19.01
N ASN A 123 9.98 -12.95 -18.42
CA ASN A 123 9.15 -14.14 -18.29
C ASN A 123 8.48 -14.57 -19.60
N GLY A 124 9.24 -14.57 -20.70
CA GLY A 124 8.76 -14.95 -22.01
C GLY A 124 7.91 -13.91 -22.71
N ARG A 125 7.79 -12.73 -22.15
CA ARG A 125 7.07 -11.59 -22.74
C ARG A 125 8.07 -10.52 -23.18
N THR A 126 7.73 -9.79 -24.21
CA THR A 126 8.60 -8.75 -24.78
C THR A 126 7.88 -7.41 -24.78
N PHE A 127 8.53 -6.41 -24.20
CA PHE A 127 7.94 -5.07 -24.00
C PHE A 127 8.87 -3.97 -24.51
N VAL A 128 8.26 -2.87 -24.88
CA VAL A 128 8.94 -1.56 -24.92
C VAL A 128 8.55 -0.84 -23.66
N ILE A 129 9.54 -0.51 -22.84
CA ILE A 129 9.34 0.15 -21.54
C ILE A 129 9.80 1.60 -21.60
N GLY A 130 9.15 2.42 -20.78
CA GLY A 130 9.46 3.84 -20.63
C GLY A 130 10.05 4.16 -19.27
N ALA A 131 9.56 5.23 -18.67
CA ALA A 131 10.08 5.74 -17.41
C ALA A 131 9.90 4.77 -16.23
N VAL A 132 10.89 4.75 -15.36
CA VAL A 132 10.84 4.06 -14.07
C VAL A 132 10.52 5.09 -13.01
N THR A 133 9.53 4.81 -12.19
CA THR A 133 9.12 5.68 -11.09
C THR A 133 9.19 4.92 -9.79
N GLU A 134 9.70 5.59 -8.77
CA GLU A 134 9.67 5.08 -7.41
C GLU A 134 8.32 5.41 -6.79
N VAL A 135 7.68 4.42 -6.18
CA VAL A 135 6.35 4.54 -5.57
C VAL A 135 6.45 4.23 -4.10
N GLU A 136 5.95 5.15 -3.28
CA GLU A 136 5.92 4.97 -1.82
C GLU A 136 4.74 4.11 -1.41
N ILE A 137 4.99 3.17 -0.50
CA ILE A 137 3.97 2.31 0.10
C ILE A 137 3.72 2.82 1.52
N PRO A 138 2.53 3.32 1.82
CA PRO A 138 2.23 3.82 3.16
C PRO A 138 2.10 2.70 4.19
N VAL A 139 2.22 3.09 5.46
CA VAL A 139 2.00 2.16 6.59
C VAL A 139 0.59 1.59 6.54
N GLY A 140 0.47 0.31 6.74
CA GLY A 140 -0.81 -0.40 6.72
C GLY A 140 -1.31 -0.77 5.33
N ALA A 141 -0.56 -0.43 4.29
CA ALA A 141 -0.93 -0.81 2.93
C ALA A 141 -0.92 -2.32 2.76
N THR A 142 -1.89 -2.82 2.01
CA THR A 142 -2.05 -4.23 1.71
C THR A 142 -1.86 -4.45 0.21
N LEU A 143 -0.86 -5.25 -0.16
CA LEU A 143 -0.61 -5.57 -1.56
C LEU A 143 -1.74 -6.41 -2.15
N ALA A 144 -2.11 -6.11 -3.38
CA ALA A 144 -2.98 -6.99 -4.15
C ALA A 144 -2.28 -8.32 -4.44
N ASP A 145 -3.03 -9.40 -4.54
CA ASP A 145 -2.47 -10.75 -4.69
C ASP A 145 -1.61 -10.90 -5.95
N ALA A 146 -1.95 -10.20 -7.02
CA ALA A 146 -1.22 -10.23 -8.28
C ALA A 146 0.03 -9.33 -8.30
N THR A 147 0.29 -8.57 -7.26
CA THR A 147 1.40 -7.63 -7.21
C THR A 147 2.66 -8.29 -6.66
N ASP A 148 3.53 -8.72 -7.54
CA ASP A 148 4.82 -9.33 -7.21
C ASP A 148 5.92 -8.73 -8.07
N ASN A 149 7.17 -8.90 -7.65
CA ASN A 149 8.31 -8.48 -8.46
C ASN A 149 8.29 -9.15 -9.83
N GLY A 150 8.41 -8.35 -10.88
CA GLY A 150 8.33 -8.80 -12.26
C GLY A 150 6.91 -8.95 -12.79
N SER A 151 5.89 -8.68 -12.00
CA SER A 151 4.51 -8.70 -12.46
C SER A 151 4.21 -7.53 -13.37
N VAL A 152 3.44 -7.78 -14.41
CA VAL A 152 2.88 -6.73 -15.26
C VAL A 152 1.47 -6.47 -14.78
N ILE A 153 1.25 -5.28 -14.24
CA ILE A 153 -0.04 -4.87 -13.73
C ILE A 153 -0.76 -4.07 -14.82
N PRO A 154 -1.91 -4.53 -15.29
CA PRO A 154 -2.70 -3.78 -16.27
C PRO A 154 -3.11 -2.40 -15.78
N ALA A 155 -3.45 -1.53 -16.72
CA ALA A 155 -4.00 -0.22 -16.39
C ALA A 155 -5.25 -0.36 -15.53
N ASP A 156 -5.39 0.54 -14.56
CA ASP A 156 -6.54 0.66 -13.65
C ASP A 156 -6.75 -0.53 -12.70
N GLU A 157 -5.82 -1.47 -12.63
CA GLU A 157 -5.87 -2.53 -11.64
C GLU A 157 -5.20 -2.11 -10.32
N VAL A 158 -5.74 -2.61 -9.23
CA VAL A 158 -5.24 -2.30 -7.89
C VAL A 158 -3.88 -2.93 -7.66
N VAL A 159 -2.91 -2.11 -7.27
CA VAL A 159 -1.57 -2.54 -6.88
C VAL A 159 -1.50 -2.78 -5.38
N PHE A 160 -2.01 -1.85 -4.60
CA PHE A 160 -2.20 -2.00 -3.16
C PHE A 160 -3.37 -1.16 -2.68
N LYS A 161 -3.89 -1.51 -1.50
CA LYS A 161 -4.91 -0.73 -0.77
C LYS A 161 -4.28 -0.09 0.45
N PHE A 162 -4.78 1.06 0.85
CA PHE A 162 -4.24 1.80 2.00
C PHE A 162 -5.31 2.68 2.65
N ASP A 163 -5.04 3.15 3.86
CA ASP A 163 -5.90 4.12 4.55
C ASP A 163 -5.39 5.53 4.28
N PRO A 164 -6.10 6.34 3.50
CA PRO A 164 -5.67 7.71 3.21
C PRO A 164 -5.99 8.69 4.34
N PHE A 165 -6.83 8.31 5.31
CA PHE A 165 -7.36 9.21 6.32
C PHE A 165 -6.66 9.10 7.67
N ASN A 166 -6.08 7.96 7.96
CA ASN A 166 -5.50 7.70 9.27
C ASN A 166 -4.02 7.32 9.19
N GLU A 167 -3.29 7.70 10.21
CA GLU A 167 -1.99 7.13 10.51
C GLU A 167 -2.22 5.85 11.31
N LEU A 168 -1.61 4.77 10.90
CA LEU A 168 -1.81 3.46 11.50
C LEU A 168 -0.55 2.99 12.23
N ILE A 169 -0.75 2.28 13.33
CA ILE A 169 0.29 1.50 13.98
C ILE A 169 -0.07 0.04 13.75
N ILE A 170 0.80 -0.66 13.05
CA ILE A 170 0.59 -2.04 12.61
C ILE A 170 1.55 -2.95 13.36
N ALA A 171 1.03 -4.06 13.88
CA ALA A 171 1.84 -5.07 14.54
C ALA A 171 2.79 -5.75 13.55
N GLU A 172 4.05 -5.79 13.90
CA GLU A 172 5.09 -6.40 13.05
C GLU A 172 5.21 -7.90 13.25
N GLU A 173 4.80 -8.39 14.43
CA GLU A 173 4.92 -9.80 14.80
C GLU A 173 3.77 -10.21 15.71
N ASP A 174 3.50 -11.51 15.76
CA ASP A 174 2.58 -12.09 16.75
C ASP A 174 3.11 -11.83 18.15
N SER A 175 2.24 -11.36 19.03
CA SER A 175 2.66 -10.93 20.36
C SER A 175 1.49 -10.92 21.34
N LYS A 176 1.82 -10.67 22.60
CA LYS A 176 0.84 -10.52 23.68
C LYS A 176 1.11 -9.21 24.42
N ILE A 177 0.08 -8.45 24.71
CA ILE A 177 0.21 -7.22 25.49
C ILE A 177 0.61 -7.57 26.93
N VAL A 178 1.72 -7.01 27.39
CA VAL A 178 2.20 -7.18 28.78
C VAL A 178 2.08 -5.93 29.61
N GLU A 179 2.00 -4.75 28.96
CA GLU A 179 1.86 -3.49 29.65
C GLU A 179 1.20 -2.44 28.75
N MET A 180 0.31 -1.65 29.33
CA MET A 180 -0.26 -0.45 28.71
C MET A 180 0.37 0.77 29.42
N ARG A 181 1.61 1.08 29.05
CA ARG A 181 2.40 2.10 29.71
C ARG A 181 1.87 3.50 29.43
N ASP A 182 1.78 4.32 30.47
CA ASP A 182 1.29 5.70 30.41
C ASP A 182 -0.15 5.85 29.91
N PHE A 183 -0.91 4.78 29.94
CA PHE A 183 -2.36 4.86 29.75
C PHE A 183 -3.02 5.14 31.11
N VAL A 184 -3.28 6.41 31.39
CA VAL A 184 -3.89 6.86 32.63
C VAL A 184 -5.25 7.47 32.33
N ALA A 185 -6.29 6.86 32.86
CA ALA A 185 -7.68 7.26 32.61
C ALA A 185 -7.89 8.75 32.91
N ARG A 186 -8.56 9.44 32.01
CA ARG A 186 -8.88 10.87 32.04
C ARG A 186 -7.68 11.81 31.93
N LYS A 187 -6.45 11.27 31.85
CA LYS A 187 -5.23 12.08 31.72
C LYS A 187 -4.58 11.85 30.35
N SER A 188 -4.36 10.62 29.96
CA SER A 188 -3.77 10.29 28.66
C SER A 188 -4.77 9.64 27.70
N TYR A 189 -5.87 9.07 28.19
CA TYR A 189 -6.91 8.52 27.36
C TYR A 189 -8.29 8.68 27.97
N LEU A 190 -9.29 8.59 27.11
CA LEU A 190 -10.71 8.59 27.46
C LEU A 190 -11.35 7.30 26.94
N VAL A 191 -12.36 6.82 27.64
CA VAL A 191 -13.19 5.72 27.17
C VAL A 191 -14.41 6.32 26.46
N VAL A 192 -14.56 5.96 25.20
CA VAL A 192 -15.65 6.46 24.36
C VAL A 192 -16.49 5.28 23.92
N GLU A 193 -17.80 5.39 24.06
CA GLU A 193 -18.72 4.37 23.58
C GLU A 193 -19.05 4.63 22.12
N ASN A 194 -18.84 3.62 21.28
CA ASN A 194 -19.26 3.67 19.89
C ASN A 194 -20.75 3.37 19.82
N HIS A 195 -21.56 4.38 19.49
CA HIS A 195 -23.01 4.25 19.47
C HIS A 195 -23.51 3.24 18.43
N ALA A 196 -22.75 2.98 17.38
CA ALA A 196 -23.15 2.04 16.35
C ALA A 196 -22.96 0.59 16.78
N SER A 197 -21.90 0.29 17.53
CA SER A 197 -21.55 -1.08 17.94
C SER A 197 -21.77 -1.36 19.42
N GLY A 198 -21.96 -0.32 20.24
CA GLY A 198 -22.02 -0.43 21.69
C GLY A 198 -20.68 -0.76 22.35
N VAL A 199 -19.62 -0.82 21.59
CA VAL A 199 -18.27 -1.14 22.07
C VAL A 199 -17.61 0.09 22.68
N LYS A 200 -16.96 -0.09 23.82
CA LYS A 200 -16.16 0.95 24.43
C LYS A 200 -14.77 0.95 23.87
N GLU A 201 -14.32 2.10 23.41
CA GLU A 201 -13.01 2.28 22.80
C GLU A 201 -12.17 3.24 23.64
N TRP A 202 -10.88 2.99 23.70
CA TRP A 202 -9.94 3.92 24.28
C TRP A 202 -9.44 4.89 23.21
N HIS A 203 -9.58 6.18 23.51
CA HIS A 203 -9.08 7.25 22.67
C HIS A 203 -8.02 8.02 23.43
N THR A 204 -6.80 8.07 22.94
CA THR A 204 -5.78 8.91 23.54
C THR A 204 -6.17 10.37 23.37
N VAL A 205 -5.84 11.18 24.38
CA VAL A 205 -6.10 12.62 24.29
C VAL A 205 -5.23 13.26 23.21
N SER A 206 -5.59 14.45 22.77
CA SER A 206 -4.81 15.17 21.76
C SER A 206 -3.36 15.40 22.23
N ARG A 207 -2.46 15.49 21.26
CA ARG A 207 -1.02 15.60 21.53
C ARG A 207 -0.67 16.71 22.52
N ASP A 208 -1.30 17.85 22.42
CA ASP A 208 -1.07 18.99 23.31
C ASP A 208 -1.52 18.73 24.75
N LYS A 209 -2.46 17.83 24.95
CA LYS A 209 -3.00 17.45 26.26
C LYS A 209 -2.29 16.27 26.92
N LEU A 210 -1.47 15.55 26.18
CA LEU A 210 -0.73 14.41 26.73
C LEU A 210 0.26 14.83 27.82
N GLY A 211 0.84 16.02 27.72
CA GLY A 211 1.82 16.51 28.69
C GLY A 211 3.02 15.58 28.80
N LYS A 212 3.22 15.07 30.00
CA LYS A 212 4.32 14.15 30.31
C LYS A 212 4.06 12.68 29.89
N TYR A 213 2.84 12.36 29.53
CA TYR A 213 2.45 10.99 29.22
C TYR A 213 2.87 10.60 27.80
N ASN A 214 3.37 9.40 27.66
CA ASN A 214 3.80 8.83 26.39
C ASN A 214 3.14 7.44 26.22
N PRO A 215 1.85 7.39 25.87
CA PRO A 215 1.13 6.11 25.81
C PRO A 215 1.85 5.13 24.91
N THR A 216 2.16 3.96 25.46
CA THR A 216 2.95 2.93 24.77
C THR A 216 2.36 1.56 25.06
N VAL A 217 2.13 0.80 24.00
CA VAL A 217 1.73 -0.61 24.10
C VAL A 217 2.99 -1.44 24.14
N VAL A 218 3.23 -2.12 25.24
CA VAL A 218 4.37 -3.03 25.39
C VAL A 218 3.89 -4.46 25.16
N VAL A 219 4.52 -5.13 24.25
CA VAL A 219 4.17 -6.51 23.88
C VAL A 219 5.34 -7.44 24.09
N GLU A 220 5.03 -8.71 24.31
CA GLU A 220 6.02 -9.77 24.40
C GLU A 220 5.85 -10.70 23.20
N LEU A 221 6.94 -10.93 22.49
CA LEU A 221 7.00 -11.82 21.35
C LEU A 221 7.12 -13.28 21.81
N SER A 222 6.97 -14.21 20.88
CA SER A 222 7.04 -15.64 21.17
C SER A 222 8.39 -16.09 21.74
N ASP A 223 9.47 -15.38 21.41
CA ASP A 223 10.81 -15.66 21.93
C ASP A 223 11.08 -15.02 23.30
N GLY A 224 10.09 -14.35 23.90
CA GLY A 224 10.21 -13.67 25.18
C GLY A 224 10.76 -12.26 25.11
N THR A 225 11.19 -11.79 23.94
CA THR A 225 11.63 -10.40 23.80
C THR A 225 10.43 -9.46 23.82
N ARG A 226 10.67 -8.21 24.22
CA ARG A 226 9.63 -7.19 24.29
C ARG A 226 9.81 -6.15 23.20
N LYS A 227 8.69 -5.65 22.71
CA LYS A 227 8.62 -4.59 21.72
C LYS A 227 7.65 -3.51 22.20
N GLU A 228 7.92 -2.28 21.85
CA GLU A 228 7.12 -1.14 22.26
C GLU A 228 6.54 -0.45 21.03
N TYR A 229 5.24 -0.14 21.12
CA TYR A 229 4.54 0.66 20.13
C TYR A 229 4.04 1.93 20.80
N THR A 230 4.70 3.05 20.51
CA THR A 230 4.29 4.36 21.01
C THR A 230 3.12 4.87 20.21
N VAL A 231 2.07 5.31 20.91
CA VAL A 231 0.81 5.71 20.30
C VAL A 231 0.72 7.23 20.21
N LEU A 232 0.27 7.71 19.07
CA LEU A 232 0.08 9.14 18.85
C LEU A 232 -1.10 9.68 19.66
N GLY A 233 -1.04 10.94 20.05
CA GLY A 233 -2.19 11.65 20.60
C GLY A 233 -3.33 11.70 19.59
N GLY A 234 -4.57 11.56 20.06
CA GLY A 234 -5.74 11.53 19.21
C GLY A 234 -6.02 10.15 18.55
N SER A 235 -5.36 9.11 19.00
CA SER A 235 -5.52 7.76 18.46
C SER A 235 -6.72 7.02 19.05
N THR A 236 -7.35 6.20 18.21
CA THR A 236 -8.27 5.16 18.65
C THR A 236 -7.50 3.87 18.85
N MET A 237 -7.63 3.26 20.02
CA MET A 237 -6.99 2.00 20.34
C MET A 237 -7.84 0.83 19.86
N HIS A 238 -7.22 -0.10 19.15
CA HIS A 238 -7.88 -1.34 18.71
C HIS A 238 -7.62 -2.50 19.68
N PHE A 239 -6.62 -2.37 20.53
CA PHE A 239 -6.28 -3.29 21.60
C PHE A 239 -6.03 -2.49 22.87
N GLN A 240 -6.48 -2.99 24.02
CA GLN A 240 -6.41 -2.23 25.26
C GLN A 240 -6.21 -3.05 26.51
N ASP A 241 -6.31 -4.37 26.42
CA ASP A 241 -6.23 -5.23 27.60
C ASP A 241 -4.89 -5.96 27.67
N VAL A 242 -4.25 -5.90 28.84
CA VAL A 242 -3.08 -6.72 29.14
C VAL A 242 -3.48 -8.21 29.02
N GLY A 243 -2.65 -8.98 28.34
CA GLY A 243 -2.92 -10.39 28.04
C GLY A 243 -3.54 -10.61 26.66
N GLN A 244 -4.00 -9.57 26.02
CA GLN A 244 -4.61 -9.65 24.69
C GLN A 244 -3.58 -10.05 23.65
N ILE A 245 -3.96 -10.92 22.72
CA ILE A 245 -3.10 -11.40 21.65
C ILE A 245 -3.24 -10.48 20.44
N ILE A 246 -2.11 -10.06 19.90
CA ILE A 246 -2.02 -9.26 18.69
C ILE A 246 -1.32 -10.11 17.64
N LYS A 247 -1.90 -10.19 16.45
CA LYS A 247 -1.31 -10.92 15.32
C LYS A 247 -0.57 -9.95 14.41
N ALA A 248 0.48 -10.45 13.76
CA ALA A 248 1.19 -9.67 12.73
C ALA A 248 0.21 -9.10 11.71
N GLY A 249 0.37 -7.83 11.37
CA GLY A 249 -0.53 -7.14 10.46
C GLY A 249 -1.78 -6.53 11.08
N ASP A 250 -2.07 -6.80 12.35
CA ASP A 250 -3.19 -6.16 13.04
C ASP A 250 -2.95 -4.67 13.23
N VAL A 251 -4.00 -3.88 13.18
CA VAL A 251 -3.97 -2.46 13.53
C VAL A 251 -4.03 -2.32 15.04
N ILE A 252 -2.97 -1.80 15.64
CA ILE A 252 -2.91 -1.56 17.08
C ILE A 252 -3.64 -0.28 17.44
N ALA A 253 -3.41 0.76 16.68
CA ALA A 253 -4.03 2.07 16.87
C ALA A 253 -4.13 2.82 15.55
N SER A 254 -5.09 3.72 15.47
CA SER A 254 -5.28 4.60 14.32
C SER A 254 -5.54 6.03 14.77
N ALA A 255 -4.91 6.99 14.12
CA ALA A 255 -5.09 8.42 14.39
C ALA A 255 -5.44 9.15 13.10
N PRO A 256 -6.40 10.09 13.11
CA PRO A 256 -6.66 10.92 11.94
C PRO A 256 -5.42 11.72 11.54
N LYS A 257 -5.20 11.80 10.23
CA LYS A 257 -4.12 12.62 9.65
C LYS A 257 -4.39 14.10 9.77
#